data_7fb9b8f3a76efab42345b9d66673657a
#
_entry.id   7fb9b8f3a76efab42345b9d66673657a
#
_cell.length_a   1.000
_cell.length_b   1.000
_cell.length_c   1.000
_cell.angle_alpha   90.00
_cell.angle_beta   90.00
_cell.angle_gamma   90.00
#
_symmetry.space_group_name_H-M   'P 1'
#
loop_
_entity.id
_entity.type
_entity.pdbx_description
1 polymer ?
#
loop_
_entity_poly.entity_id
_entity_poly.type
_entity_poly.pdbx_seq_one_letter_code
_entity_poly.pdbx_strand_id
1 'polypeptide(L)'
;MAKQDDLFKNVVSHAKEYGFIFPSSEVYDGLSAVYDYAQNGVELKKNIREYWWKSMVQMNENIVGLDAAILMHPTTWKASGHVDAFNDPLIDNKDSKKRYRADVLVEDYAEKIHQKAQKEIDKAKARFGDAFNEEEFKTTNARVIEYLAREKEIRERLGRSLGNGDLEDVKALIEELEIADPETGSKNWTDVKQFNLMFGTKLGASAENAMDLYLRPETAQGIFVNFLNVQKSGRMKVPFGIAQTGKAFRNEIVARQFIFRMREFEQMEMQFFVRPGEEMKSYEYWKETRLKWHLSLGLGKENYRFHDHEKLAHYANAAADIEFNFPFGFKELEGIHSRTDFDLKAHEEYSGRKLQYFDPELNENYVPYVVETSVGLDRMFLAVFATSLQEETLEDGSTRTVLKLPAVLAPTKAAVLPLVKKDGLPEISRKIIEDLKWDFNVAYDEKDAVGRRYRRQDALGTPFCITVDHQTLEDETVTIRHRDTMKQDRVKITELRAIIENEVSMKNWLMKM
;
A
#
# COMPACT_ATOMS: atom_id res chain seq x y z
N MET A 1 16.85 15.73 1.98
CA MET A 1 15.67 16.32 1.29
C MET A 1 15.88 16.43 -0.22
N ALA A 2 16.83 17.19 -0.77
CA ALA A 2 16.96 17.35 -2.23
C ALA A 2 17.08 16.01 -3.00
N LYS A 3 17.88 15.04 -2.53
CA LYS A 3 18.01 13.72 -3.18
C LYS A 3 16.73 12.87 -3.14
N GLN A 4 15.92 12.99 -2.10
CA GLN A 4 14.66 12.24 -1.96
C GLN A 4 13.55 12.83 -2.83
N ASP A 5 13.48 14.17 -2.92
CA ASP A 5 12.54 14.86 -3.82
C ASP A 5 12.82 14.53 -5.30
N ASP A 6 14.11 14.42 -5.67
CA ASP A 6 14.50 14.03 -7.02
C ASP A 6 14.16 12.55 -7.30
N LEU A 7 14.37 11.64 -6.34
CA LEU A 7 13.96 10.24 -6.48
C LEU A 7 12.45 10.11 -6.70
N PHE A 8 11.65 10.83 -5.92
CA PHE A 8 10.20 10.77 -6.06
C PHE A 8 9.71 11.31 -7.41
N LYS A 9 10.29 12.40 -7.89
CA LYS A 9 10.00 12.92 -9.25
C LYS A 9 10.37 11.92 -10.34
N ASN A 10 11.50 11.24 -10.20
CA ASN A 10 11.93 10.22 -11.14
C ASN A 10 10.96 9.03 -11.15
N VAL A 11 10.46 8.60 -9.98
CA VAL A 11 9.43 7.54 -9.87
C VAL A 11 8.17 7.93 -10.64
N VAL A 12 7.65 9.14 -10.44
CA VAL A 12 6.45 9.63 -11.13
C VAL A 12 6.66 9.74 -12.64
N SER A 13 7.79 10.31 -13.07
CA SER A 13 8.13 10.46 -14.48
C SER A 13 8.28 9.11 -15.17
N HIS A 14 9.00 8.16 -14.56
CA HIS A 14 9.21 6.82 -15.09
C HIS A 14 7.89 6.05 -15.19
N ALA A 15 7.04 6.15 -14.17
CA ALA A 15 5.73 5.50 -14.16
C ALA A 15 4.86 5.96 -15.34
N LYS A 16 4.89 7.26 -15.68
CA LYS A 16 4.18 7.83 -16.82
C LYS A 16 4.82 7.41 -18.15
N GLU A 17 6.12 7.59 -18.29
CA GLU A 17 6.85 7.33 -19.54
C GLU A 17 6.73 5.88 -20.00
N TYR A 18 6.80 4.93 -19.05
CA TYR A 18 6.80 3.49 -19.35
C TYR A 18 5.42 2.82 -19.19
N GLY A 19 4.34 3.61 -19.14
CA GLY A 19 2.97 3.09 -19.18
C GLY A 19 2.59 2.27 -17.95
N PHE A 20 2.95 2.77 -16.76
CA PHE A 20 2.49 2.20 -15.49
C PHE A 20 1.30 2.97 -14.93
N ILE A 21 1.38 4.30 -14.85
CA ILE A 21 0.36 5.12 -14.24
C ILE A 21 0.20 6.43 -15.00
N PHE A 22 -1.06 6.80 -15.27
CA PHE A 22 -1.44 8.08 -15.84
C PHE A 22 -2.38 8.83 -14.89
N PRO A 23 -2.40 10.18 -14.90
CA PRO A 23 -3.51 10.92 -14.31
C PRO A 23 -4.82 10.50 -14.99
N SER A 24 -5.86 10.24 -14.21
CA SER A 24 -7.15 9.87 -14.79
C SER A 24 -7.73 11.02 -15.60
N SER A 25 -8.26 10.70 -16.78
CA SER A 25 -8.89 11.69 -17.69
C SER A 25 -7.95 12.84 -18.09
N GLU A 26 -6.66 12.57 -18.29
CA GLU A 26 -5.63 13.58 -18.59
C GLU A 26 -5.99 14.45 -19.80
N VAL A 27 -6.74 13.93 -20.76
CA VAL A 27 -7.24 14.66 -21.95
C VAL A 27 -8.15 15.84 -21.57
N TYR A 28 -8.69 15.85 -20.35
CA TYR A 28 -9.51 16.92 -19.77
C TYR A 28 -8.81 17.57 -18.56
N ASP A 29 -7.49 17.72 -18.59
CA ASP A 29 -6.64 18.25 -17.52
C ASP A 29 -6.58 17.37 -16.24
N GLY A 30 -7.15 16.16 -16.31
CA GLY A 30 -7.12 15.18 -15.22
C GLY A 30 -8.08 15.46 -14.08
N LEU A 31 -8.24 14.48 -13.21
CA LEU A 31 -8.94 14.62 -11.93
C LEU A 31 -7.95 14.43 -10.79
N SER A 32 -7.86 15.41 -9.90
CA SER A 32 -6.90 15.39 -8.79
C SER A 32 -7.07 14.14 -7.92
N ALA A 33 -5.95 13.47 -7.63
CA ALA A 33 -5.87 12.27 -6.81
C ALA A 33 -6.68 11.06 -7.31
N VAL A 34 -6.87 10.97 -8.60
CA VAL A 34 -7.41 9.80 -9.30
C VAL A 34 -6.45 9.44 -10.43
N TYR A 35 -6.12 8.16 -10.53
CA TYR A 35 -5.12 7.67 -11.48
C TYR A 35 -5.62 6.43 -12.19
N ASP A 36 -5.17 6.28 -13.45
CA ASP A 36 -5.40 5.10 -14.28
C ASP A 36 -4.12 4.24 -14.28
N TYR A 37 -4.26 2.93 -14.09
CA TYR A 37 -3.17 1.98 -14.27
C TYR A 37 -3.11 1.58 -15.73
N ALA A 38 -2.02 1.94 -16.40
CA ALA A 38 -1.79 1.66 -17.80
C ALA A 38 -1.37 0.19 -18.03
N GLN A 39 -1.00 -0.16 -19.27
CA GLN A 39 -0.76 -1.55 -19.69
C GLN A 39 0.27 -2.31 -18.83
N ASN A 40 1.35 -1.67 -18.37
CA ASN A 40 2.32 -2.30 -17.46
C ASN A 40 1.89 -2.19 -16.00
N GLY A 41 1.23 -1.10 -15.65
CA GLY A 41 0.73 -0.87 -14.29
C GLY A 41 -0.37 -1.85 -13.89
N VAL A 42 -1.32 -2.14 -14.77
CA VAL A 42 -2.41 -3.08 -14.46
C VAL A 42 -1.89 -4.50 -14.23
N GLU A 43 -0.88 -4.94 -15.00
CA GLU A 43 -0.28 -6.26 -14.81
C GLU A 43 0.54 -6.34 -13.51
N LEU A 44 1.33 -5.30 -13.18
CA LEU A 44 2.03 -5.24 -11.90
C LEU A 44 1.04 -5.27 -10.73
N LYS A 45 0.00 -4.46 -10.79
CA LYS A 45 -1.05 -4.38 -9.76
C LYS A 45 -1.78 -5.72 -9.59
N LYS A 46 -2.12 -6.38 -10.70
CA LYS A 46 -2.72 -7.72 -10.71
C LYS A 46 -1.78 -8.74 -10.05
N ASN A 47 -0.51 -8.77 -10.41
CA ASN A 47 0.46 -9.71 -9.85
C ASN A 47 0.65 -9.52 -8.33
N ILE A 48 0.66 -8.28 -7.83
CA ILE A 48 0.70 -7.99 -6.39
C ILE A 48 -0.55 -8.55 -5.70
N ARG A 49 -1.74 -8.30 -6.26
CA ARG A 49 -3.02 -8.81 -5.74
C ARG A 49 -3.06 -10.32 -5.71
N GLU A 50 -2.64 -11.00 -6.78
CA GLU A 50 -2.60 -12.46 -6.86
C GLU A 50 -1.59 -13.07 -5.89
N TYR A 51 -0.43 -12.44 -5.70
CA TYR A 51 0.57 -12.86 -4.73
C TYR A 51 0.02 -12.76 -3.29
N TRP A 52 -0.68 -11.67 -2.96
CA TRP A 52 -1.36 -11.51 -1.68
C TRP A 52 -2.49 -12.55 -1.53
N TRP A 53 -3.36 -12.68 -2.52
CA TRP A 53 -4.50 -13.59 -2.49
C TRP A 53 -4.07 -15.04 -2.30
N LYS A 54 -3.04 -15.46 -3.00
CA LYS A 54 -2.50 -16.80 -2.88
C LYS A 54 -1.99 -17.05 -1.47
N SER A 55 -1.22 -16.15 -0.89
CA SER A 55 -0.67 -16.28 0.46
C SER A 55 -1.75 -16.21 1.54
N MET A 56 -2.78 -15.37 1.36
CA MET A 56 -3.80 -15.13 2.37
C MET A 56 -4.92 -16.18 2.32
N VAL A 57 -5.43 -16.49 1.13
CA VAL A 57 -6.59 -17.35 0.97
C VAL A 57 -6.19 -18.78 0.61
N GLN A 58 -5.36 -18.96 -0.42
CA GLN A 58 -5.08 -20.30 -0.94
C GLN A 58 -4.19 -21.13 0.00
N MET A 59 -3.29 -20.48 0.74
CA MET A 59 -2.35 -21.17 1.65
C MET A 59 -2.91 -21.41 3.06
N ASN A 60 -4.10 -20.90 3.38
CA ASN A 60 -4.75 -21.06 4.68
C ASN A 60 -6.10 -21.77 4.51
N GLU A 61 -6.25 -22.93 5.11
CA GLU A 61 -7.47 -23.76 5.00
C GLU A 61 -8.70 -23.10 5.66
N ASN A 62 -8.48 -22.22 6.62
CA ASN A 62 -9.50 -21.53 7.38
C ASN A 62 -9.71 -20.07 6.95
N ILE A 63 -9.25 -19.67 5.77
CA ILE A 63 -9.54 -18.35 5.21
C ILE A 63 -10.24 -18.51 3.85
N VAL A 64 -11.35 -17.80 3.70
CA VAL A 64 -12.15 -17.81 2.47
C VAL A 64 -12.27 -16.40 1.88
N GLY A 65 -12.55 -16.34 0.59
CA GLY A 65 -12.71 -15.07 -0.12
C GLY A 65 -14.15 -14.56 -0.13
N LEU A 66 -14.30 -13.25 -0.19
CA LEU A 66 -15.57 -12.54 -0.41
C LEU A 66 -15.33 -11.40 -1.41
N ASP A 67 -16.32 -11.11 -2.24
CA ASP A 67 -16.39 -9.89 -3.04
C ASP A 67 -17.73 -9.20 -2.75
N ALA A 68 -17.74 -8.33 -1.72
CA ALA A 68 -18.91 -7.58 -1.33
C ALA A 68 -19.16 -6.39 -2.25
N ALA A 69 -20.43 -6.01 -2.42
CA ALA A 69 -20.82 -4.88 -3.24
C ALA A 69 -20.23 -3.56 -2.73
N ILE A 70 -19.91 -2.63 -3.65
CA ILE A 70 -19.48 -1.27 -3.32
C ILE A 70 -20.65 -0.49 -2.73
N LEU A 71 -21.83 -0.58 -3.34
CA LEU A 71 -23.05 0.05 -2.85
C LEU A 71 -23.70 -0.85 -1.81
N MET A 72 -23.79 -0.35 -0.60
CA MET A 72 -24.32 -1.06 0.56
C MET A 72 -25.44 -0.26 1.20
N HIS A 73 -26.30 -0.92 1.99
CA HIS A 73 -27.37 -0.23 2.69
C HIS A 73 -26.82 0.89 3.59
N PRO A 74 -27.39 2.11 3.59
CA PRO A 74 -26.84 3.25 4.32
C PRO A 74 -26.64 3.01 5.83
N THR A 75 -27.49 2.16 6.42
CA THR A 75 -27.39 1.77 7.84
C THR A 75 -26.06 1.07 8.15
N THR A 76 -25.42 0.41 7.16
CA THR A 76 -24.08 -0.17 7.36
C THR A 76 -23.07 0.89 7.79
N TRP A 77 -23.12 2.06 7.15
CA TRP A 77 -22.19 3.16 7.41
C TRP A 77 -22.56 3.96 8.67
N LYS A 78 -23.84 3.93 9.08
CA LYS A 78 -24.25 4.45 10.39
C LYS A 78 -23.77 3.54 11.52
N ALA A 79 -23.99 2.24 11.39
CA ALA A 79 -23.57 1.24 12.39
C ALA A 79 -22.05 1.29 12.63
N SER A 80 -21.26 1.43 11.56
CA SER A 80 -19.81 1.53 11.65
C SER A 80 -19.28 2.92 12.05
N GLY A 81 -20.17 3.92 12.24
CA GLY A 81 -19.80 5.28 12.62
C GLY A 81 -19.26 6.17 11.49
N HIS A 82 -19.13 5.67 10.25
CA HIS A 82 -18.55 6.44 9.15
C HIS A 82 -19.38 7.67 8.74
N VAL A 83 -20.71 7.61 8.87
CA VAL A 83 -21.55 8.77 8.54
C VAL A 83 -21.30 9.92 9.52
N ASP A 84 -21.12 9.61 10.80
CA ASP A 84 -21.10 10.61 11.86
C ASP A 84 -19.67 11.05 12.25
N ALA A 85 -18.67 10.16 12.15
CA ALA A 85 -17.34 10.36 12.72
C ALA A 85 -16.18 10.31 11.70
N PHE A 86 -16.43 9.98 10.44
CA PHE A 86 -15.36 9.89 9.43
C PHE A 86 -15.08 11.25 8.81
N ASN A 87 -14.51 12.14 9.62
CA ASN A 87 -14.29 13.53 9.27
C ASN A 87 -12.83 13.93 9.41
N ASP A 88 -12.34 14.77 8.48
CA ASP A 88 -11.07 15.48 8.60
C ASP A 88 -11.31 16.92 9.11
N PRO A 89 -10.50 17.40 10.07
CA PRO A 89 -10.51 18.80 10.47
C PRO A 89 -9.77 19.64 9.42
N LEU A 90 -10.49 20.50 8.70
CA LEU A 90 -9.94 21.32 7.63
C LEU A 90 -9.85 22.79 8.04
N ILE A 91 -8.78 23.45 7.61
CA ILE A 91 -8.51 24.88 7.79
C ILE A 91 -8.01 25.48 6.49
N ASP A 92 -8.49 26.68 6.14
CA ASP A 92 -8.07 27.40 4.96
C ASP A 92 -7.15 28.58 5.34
N ASN A 93 -6.09 28.79 4.58
CA ASN A 93 -5.33 30.03 4.69
C ASN A 93 -5.99 31.11 3.83
N LYS A 94 -6.33 32.25 4.44
CA LYS A 94 -7.09 33.33 3.77
C LYS A 94 -6.29 34.05 2.68
N ASP A 95 -4.96 34.04 2.79
CA ASP A 95 -4.08 34.74 1.84
C ASP A 95 -3.74 33.87 0.64
N SER A 96 -3.32 32.62 0.87
CA SER A 96 -2.98 31.67 -0.21
C SER A 96 -4.21 31.03 -0.86
N LYS A 97 -5.38 31.10 -0.22
CA LYS A 97 -6.61 30.38 -0.60
C LYS A 97 -6.45 28.86 -0.61
N LYS A 98 -5.42 28.33 0.05
CA LYS A 98 -5.15 26.90 0.13
C LYS A 98 -5.76 26.28 1.37
N ARG A 99 -6.18 25.03 1.21
CA ARG A 99 -6.78 24.20 2.26
C ARG A 99 -5.79 23.19 2.78
N TYR A 100 -5.81 23.01 4.11
CA TYR A 100 -4.95 22.09 4.84
C TYR A 100 -5.75 21.27 5.83
N ARG A 101 -5.24 20.11 6.21
CA ARG A 101 -5.70 19.40 7.40
C ARG A 101 -5.07 20.08 8.63
N ALA A 102 -5.93 20.50 9.55
CA ALA A 102 -5.50 21.22 10.75
C ALA A 102 -4.66 20.31 11.69
N ASP A 103 -5.06 19.05 11.83
CA ASP A 103 -4.32 18.03 12.57
C ASP A 103 -2.91 17.80 12.00
N VAL A 104 -2.79 17.63 10.68
CA VAL A 104 -1.48 17.43 10.00
C VAL A 104 -0.57 18.64 10.17
N LEU A 105 -1.10 19.86 10.12
CA LEU A 105 -0.29 21.07 10.36
C LEU A 105 0.35 21.06 11.77
N VAL A 106 -0.41 20.66 12.78
CA VAL A 106 0.08 20.55 14.16
C VAL A 106 1.04 19.40 14.34
N GLU A 107 0.75 18.23 13.74
CA GLU A 107 1.63 17.06 13.75
C GLU A 107 2.97 17.35 13.08
N ASP A 108 2.97 18.00 11.91
CA ASP A 108 4.19 18.42 11.21
C ASP A 108 5.02 19.42 12.03
N TYR A 109 4.36 20.25 12.83
CA TYR A 109 5.05 21.15 13.75
C TYR A 109 5.68 20.39 14.93
N ALA A 110 4.93 19.47 15.53
CA ALA A 110 5.44 18.60 16.61
C ALA A 110 6.63 17.75 16.12
N GLU A 111 6.54 17.21 14.90
CA GLU A 111 7.63 16.46 14.27
C GLU A 111 8.89 17.30 14.08
N LYS A 112 8.77 18.58 13.69
CA LYS A 112 9.91 19.50 13.60
C LYS A 112 10.57 19.72 14.97
N ILE A 113 9.81 19.68 16.08
CA ILE A 113 10.36 19.75 17.44
C ILE A 113 11.09 18.45 17.78
N HIS A 114 10.49 17.31 17.45
CA HIS A 114 11.14 15.99 17.60
C HIS A 114 12.49 15.93 16.87
N GLN A 115 12.52 16.40 15.61
CA GLN A 115 13.75 16.46 14.82
C GLN A 115 14.83 17.37 15.43
N LYS A 116 14.45 18.40 16.21
CA LYS A 116 15.42 19.20 16.96
C LYS A 116 16.02 18.41 18.12
N ALA A 117 15.21 17.62 18.84
CA ALA A 117 15.70 16.72 19.88
C ALA A 117 16.65 15.66 19.28
N GLN A 118 16.24 15.03 18.17
CA GLN A 118 17.03 14.02 17.49
C GLN A 118 18.38 14.56 17.00
N LYS A 119 18.42 15.78 16.45
CA LYS A 119 19.69 16.43 16.06
C LYS A 119 20.66 16.63 17.23
N GLU A 120 20.18 16.94 18.42
CA GLU A 120 21.04 17.07 19.62
C GLU A 120 21.54 15.68 20.07
N ILE A 121 20.71 14.65 19.99
CA ILE A 121 21.07 13.25 20.26
C ILE A 121 22.16 12.78 19.28
N ASP A 122 21.96 13.00 17.98
CA ASP A 122 22.90 12.60 16.93
C ASP A 122 24.27 13.30 17.07
N LYS A 123 24.26 14.59 17.42
CA LYS A 123 25.50 15.33 17.72
C LYS A 123 26.24 14.73 18.92
N ALA A 124 25.51 14.38 19.98
CA ALA A 124 26.11 13.76 21.17
C ALA A 124 26.64 12.36 20.82
N LYS A 125 25.90 11.56 20.07
CA LYS A 125 26.33 10.24 19.60
C LYS A 125 27.61 10.33 18.75
N ALA A 126 27.68 11.29 17.85
CA ALA A 126 28.87 11.54 17.04
C ALA A 126 30.10 11.99 17.90
N ARG A 127 29.84 12.69 19.01
CA ARG A 127 30.91 13.17 19.92
C ARG A 127 31.43 12.10 20.87
N PHE A 128 30.55 11.24 21.39
CA PHE A 128 30.87 10.28 22.44
C PHE A 128 31.09 8.85 21.95
N GLY A 129 30.76 8.56 20.67
CA GLY A 129 30.95 7.25 20.03
C GLY A 129 30.29 6.11 20.82
N ASP A 130 31.01 5.00 20.97
CA ASP A 130 30.50 3.79 21.63
C ASP A 130 30.18 3.97 23.12
N ALA A 131 30.65 5.04 23.77
CA ALA A 131 30.35 5.37 25.16
C ALA A 131 29.02 6.12 25.33
N PHE A 132 28.30 6.42 24.23
CA PHE A 132 27.04 7.18 24.26
C PHE A 132 25.87 6.31 24.71
N ASN A 133 25.21 6.71 25.79
CA ASN A 133 23.95 6.13 26.24
C ASN A 133 22.79 7.06 25.88
N GLU A 134 22.01 6.69 24.86
CA GLU A 134 20.93 7.51 24.33
C GLU A 134 19.78 7.70 25.35
N GLU A 135 19.40 6.66 26.08
CA GLU A 135 18.33 6.73 27.08
C GLU A 135 18.69 7.63 28.28
N GLU A 136 19.91 7.53 28.73
CA GLU A 136 20.43 8.43 29.77
C GLU A 136 20.50 9.87 29.27
N PHE A 137 20.92 10.07 28.02
CA PHE A 137 21.01 11.41 27.42
C PHE A 137 19.63 12.04 27.25
N LYS A 138 18.60 11.29 26.86
CA LYS A 138 17.21 11.75 26.78
C LYS A 138 16.64 12.22 28.11
N THR A 139 17.11 11.64 29.22
CA THR A 139 16.63 11.95 30.58
C THR A 139 17.49 12.98 31.33
N THR A 140 18.70 13.29 30.85
CA THR A 140 19.64 14.20 31.53
C THR A 140 19.92 15.49 30.78
N ASN A 141 19.77 15.50 29.44
CA ASN A 141 20.02 16.70 28.65
C ASN A 141 18.82 17.64 28.69
N ALA A 142 18.96 18.82 29.30
CA ALA A 142 17.86 19.77 29.49
C ALA A 142 17.15 20.18 28.18
N ARG A 143 17.87 20.36 27.05
CA ARG A 143 17.28 20.74 25.77
C ARG A 143 16.47 19.59 25.16
N VAL A 144 16.98 18.37 25.24
CA VAL A 144 16.29 17.19 24.73
C VAL A 144 15.02 16.94 25.54
N ILE A 145 15.10 17.04 26.87
CA ILE A 145 13.93 16.94 27.78
C ILE A 145 12.88 18.00 27.41
N GLU A 146 13.28 19.26 27.23
CA GLU A 146 12.36 20.35 26.86
C GLU A 146 11.67 20.09 25.51
N TYR A 147 12.42 19.69 24.48
CA TYR A 147 11.85 19.40 23.16
C TYR A 147 10.87 18.21 23.19
N LEU A 148 11.25 17.12 23.86
CA LEU A 148 10.39 15.94 23.95
C LEU A 148 9.13 16.21 24.80
N ALA A 149 9.26 16.96 25.89
CA ALA A 149 8.12 17.37 26.72
C ALA A 149 7.14 18.26 25.94
N ARG A 150 7.68 19.23 25.18
CA ARG A 150 6.85 20.13 24.36
C ARG A 150 6.17 19.39 23.19
N GLU A 151 6.86 18.48 22.53
CA GLU A 151 6.25 17.61 21.51
C GLU A 151 5.09 16.83 22.10
N LYS A 152 5.32 16.16 23.23
CA LYS A 152 4.30 15.37 23.91
C LYS A 152 3.08 16.20 24.29
N GLU A 153 3.27 17.38 24.89
CA GLU A 153 2.18 18.30 25.25
C GLU A 153 1.32 18.68 24.05
N ILE A 154 1.97 19.03 22.93
CA ILE A 154 1.27 19.40 21.68
C ILE A 154 0.42 18.23 21.16
N ARG A 155 1.02 17.04 21.08
CA ARG A 155 0.30 15.84 20.60
C ARG A 155 -0.84 15.44 21.52
N GLU A 156 -0.65 15.53 22.85
CA GLU A 156 -1.70 15.23 23.82
C GLU A 156 -2.86 16.24 23.76
N ARG A 157 -2.55 17.56 23.62
CA ARG A 157 -3.60 18.59 23.46
C ARG A 157 -4.38 18.38 22.18
N LEU A 158 -3.68 18.22 21.03
CA LEU A 158 -4.32 17.92 19.76
C LEU A 158 -5.23 16.70 19.86
N GLY A 159 -4.71 15.61 20.43
CA GLY A 159 -5.48 14.38 20.59
C GLY A 159 -6.73 14.53 21.47
N ARG A 160 -6.67 15.35 22.53
CA ARG A 160 -7.83 15.66 23.38
C ARG A 160 -8.85 16.50 22.64
N SER A 161 -8.41 17.56 21.94
CA SER A 161 -9.29 18.48 21.22
C SER A 161 -10.04 17.78 20.10
N LEU A 162 -9.34 16.95 19.31
CA LEU A 162 -9.96 16.13 18.26
C LEU A 162 -10.92 15.08 18.84
N GLY A 163 -10.53 14.41 19.94
CA GLY A 163 -11.38 13.41 20.59
C GLY A 163 -12.67 13.99 21.20
N ASN A 164 -12.65 15.26 21.59
CA ASN A 164 -13.80 15.97 22.11
C ASN A 164 -14.59 16.75 21.03
N GLY A 165 -14.12 16.76 19.78
CA GLY A 165 -14.70 17.57 18.71
C GLY A 165 -14.51 19.09 18.89
N ASP A 166 -13.53 19.49 19.72
CA ASP A 166 -13.23 20.89 20.02
C ASP A 166 -12.33 21.50 18.93
N LEU A 167 -12.96 21.91 17.84
CA LEU A 167 -12.27 22.51 16.69
C LEU A 167 -11.76 23.93 16.98
N GLU A 168 -12.35 24.62 17.95
CA GLU A 168 -11.91 25.94 18.38
C GLU A 168 -10.54 25.83 19.08
N ASP A 169 -10.35 24.83 19.95
CA ASP A 169 -9.05 24.58 20.58
C ASP A 169 -7.99 24.10 19.57
N VAL A 170 -8.36 23.33 18.54
CA VAL A 170 -7.43 22.99 17.45
C VAL A 170 -6.95 24.26 16.72
N LYS A 171 -7.84 25.21 16.45
CA LYS A 171 -7.48 26.50 15.85
C LYS A 171 -6.58 27.31 16.78
N ALA A 172 -6.97 27.42 18.07
CA ALA A 172 -6.19 28.13 19.09
C ALA A 172 -4.76 27.55 19.18
N LEU A 173 -4.61 26.24 19.12
CA LEU A 173 -3.32 25.57 19.13
C LEU A 173 -2.47 25.96 17.89
N ILE A 174 -3.04 26.03 16.70
CA ILE A 174 -2.36 26.48 15.48
C ILE A 174 -1.87 27.92 15.62
N GLU A 175 -2.71 28.80 16.20
CA GLU A 175 -2.40 30.22 16.39
C GLU A 175 -1.33 30.41 17.49
N GLU A 176 -1.44 29.72 18.64
CA GLU A 176 -0.46 29.76 19.74
C GLU A 176 0.93 29.24 19.32
N LEU A 177 0.96 28.20 18.51
CA LEU A 177 2.21 27.63 17.97
C LEU A 177 2.76 28.47 16.79
N GLU A 178 2.05 29.54 16.39
CA GLU A 178 2.39 30.38 15.26
C GLU A 178 2.64 29.59 13.97
N ILE A 179 1.87 28.53 13.74
CA ILE A 179 2.00 27.68 12.55
C ILE A 179 1.63 28.50 11.32
N ALA A 180 2.57 28.59 10.39
CA ALA A 180 2.41 29.30 9.14
C ALA A 180 2.09 28.36 7.99
N ASP A 181 1.43 28.88 6.96
CA ASP A 181 1.23 28.21 5.69
C ASP A 181 2.58 27.77 5.11
N PRO A 182 2.77 26.47 4.82
CA PRO A 182 4.04 25.95 4.35
C PRO A 182 4.57 26.56 3.05
N GLU A 183 3.69 27.16 2.23
CA GLU A 183 4.07 27.71 0.94
C GLU A 183 4.29 29.22 0.97
N THR A 184 3.45 29.96 1.71
CA THR A 184 3.48 31.43 1.70
C THR A 184 4.02 32.04 2.99
N GLY A 185 4.09 31.24 4.07
CA GLY A 185 4.48 31.76 5.40
C GLY A 185 3.40 32.55 6.10
N SER A 186 2.20 32.70 5.52
CA SER A 186 1.06 33.42 6.14
C SER A 186 0.50 32.66 7.33
N LYS A 187 0.12 33.38 8.39
CA LYS A 187 -0.58 32.83 9.58
C LYS A 187 -2.06 33.20 9.61
N ASN A 188 -2.61 33.69 8.51
CA ASN A 188 -4.00 34.17 8.42
C ASN A 188 -4.97 33.00 8.14
N TRP A 189 -5.39 32.32 9.18
CA TRP A 189 -6.22 31.12 9.10
C TRP A 189 -7.71 31.40 9.25
N THR A 190 -8.57 30.56 8.64
CA THR A 190 -10.00 30.49 8.89
C THR A 190 -10.28 29.70 10.17
N ASP A 191 -11.55 29.52 10.51
CA ASP A 191 -11.95 28.53 11.51
C ASP A 191 -11.73 27.11 10.96
N VAL A 192 -11.49 26.16 11.88
CA VAL A 192 -11.40 24.74 11.54
C VAL A 192 -12.82 24.20 11.35
N LYS A 193 -13.04 23.42 10.30
CA LYS A 193 -14.34 22.78 10.00
C LYS A 193 -14.16 21.31 9.77
N GLN A 194 -15.09 20.50 10.26
CA GLN A 194 -15.12 19.08 9.92
C GLN A 194 -15.60 18.86 8.48
N PHE A 195 -14.94 17.98 7.79
CA PHE A 195 -15.28 17.58 6.44
C PHE A 195 -15.42 16.07 6.36
N ASN A 196 -16.63 15.58 6.05
CA ASN A 196 -16.87 14.14 5.94
C ASN A 196 -16.24 13.58 4.65
N LEU A 197 -15.49 12.50 4.81
CA LEU A 197 -14.76 11.84 3.73
C LEU A 197 -15.59 10.86 2.91
N MET A 198 -16.88 10.65 3.25
CA MET A 198 -17.77 9.80 2.48
C MET A 198 -18.16 10.44 1.15
N PHE A 199 -18.03 9.69 0.04
CA PHE A 199 -18.68 10.07 -1.20
C PHE A 199 -20.16 9.68 -1.16
N GLY A 200 -21.05 10.66 -1.25
CA GLY A 200 -22.50 10.47 -1.32
C GLY A 200 -23.00 10.38 -2.76
N THR A 201 -24.05 9.58 -2.98
CA THR A 201 -24.82 9.50 -4.22
C THR A 201 -26.28 9.22 -3.90
N LYS A 202 -27.13 9.16 -4.92
CA LYS A 202 -28.57 8.88 -4.77
C LYS A 202 -29.01 7.69 -5.61
N LEU A 203 -29.84 6.86 -5.02
CA LEU A 203 -30.51 5.75 -5.69
C LEU A 203 -32.01 6.04 -5.79
N GLY A 204 -32.58 6.12 -6.98
CA GLY A 204 -34.00 6.34 -7.22
C GLY A 204 -34.26 7.13 -8.51
N ALA A 205 -35.46 7.00 -9.04
CA ALA A 205 -35.84 7.63 -10.32
C ALA A 205 -36.27 9.10 -10.17
N SER A 206 -36.64 9.55 -8.95
CA SER A 206 -37.04 10.94 -8.67
C SER A 206 -36.31 11.46 -7.43
N ALA A 207 -36.07 12.77 -7.41
CA ALA A 207 -35.39 13.43 -6.29
C ALA A 207 -36.15 13.27 -4.95
N GLU A 208 -37.48 13.18 -5.00
CA GLU A 208 -38.34 13.10 -3.80
C GLU A 208 -38.31 11.73 -3.11
N ASN A 209 -38.05 10.66 -3.89
CA ASN A 209 -38.02 9.27 -3.41
C ASN A 209 -36.64 8.64 -3.49
N ALA A 210 -35.59 9.43 -3.73
CA ALA A 210 -34.24 8.93 -3.84
C ALA A 210 -33.65 8.60 -2.46
N MET A 211 -33.09 7.40 -2.32
CA MET A 211 -32.34 6.99 -1.14
C MET A 211 -30.91 7.55 -1.21
N ASP A 212 -30.44 8.17 -0.15
CA ASP A 212 -29.04 8.54 -0.04
C ASP A 212 -28.17 7.29 0.13
N LEU A 213 -27.18 7.15 -0.73
CA LEU A 213 -26.18 6.08 -0.70
C LEU A 213 -24.78 6.67 -0.57
N TYR A 214 -23.86 5.79 -0.20
CA TYR A 214 -22.44 6.13 -0.11
C TYR A 214 -21.62 5.12 -0.90
N LEU A 215 -20.52 5.58 -1.51
CA LEU A 215 -19.47 4.70 -1.95
C LEU A 215 -18.66 4.23 -0.72
N ARG A 216 -18.37 2.94 -0.63
CA ARG A 216 -17.68 2.39 0.55
C ARG A 216 -16.31 3.03 0.77
N PRO A 217 -16.00 3.54 1.98
CA PRO A 217 -14.69 4.11 2.30
C PRO A 217 -13.65 3.07 2.70
N GLU A 218 -14.10 1.81 2.90
CA GLU A 218 -13.29 0.65 3.26
C GLU A 218 -13.98 -0.65 2.85
N THR A 219 -13.23 -1.74 2.84
CA THR A 219 -13.75 -3.07 2.48
C THR A 219 -14.22 -3.90 3.68
N ALA A 220 -13.84 -3.53 4.92
CA ALA A 220 -14.14 -4.27 6.15
C ALA A 220 -15.62 -4.52 6.39
N GLN A 221 -16.45 -3.49 6.26
CA GLN A 221 -17.86 -3.57 6.62
C GLN A 221 -18.64 -4.59 5.77
N GLY A 222 -18.23 -4.77 4.51
CA GLY A 222 -18.77 -5.82 3.65
C GLY A 222 -18.53 -7.22 4.20
N ILE A 223 -17.41 -7.43 4.89
CA ILE A 223 -17.08 -8.70 5.55
C ILE A 223 -17.97 -8.91 6.78
N PHE A 224 -18.09 -7.88 7.64
CA PHE A 224 -18.87 -7.99 8.88
C PHE A 224 -20.36 -8.28 8.63
N VAL A 225 -20.99 -7.57 7.70
CA VAL A 225 -22.41 -7.81 7.39
C VAL A 225 -22.66 -9.18 6.72
N ASN A 226 -21.63 -9.79 6.14
CA ASN A 226 -21.68 -11.12 5.54
C ASN A 226 -21.13 -12.25 6.42
N PHE A 227 -20.70 -11.93 7.64
CA PHE A 227 -20.09 -12.92 8.54
C PHE A 227 -20.89 -14.21 8.64
N LEU A 228 -22.20 -14.15 9.02
CA LEU A 228 -23.05 -15.33 9.15
C LEU A 228 -23.36 -16.03 7.81
N ASN A 229 -23.46 -15.26 6.72
CA ASN A 229 -23.70 -15.83 5.40
C ASN A 229 -22.53 -16.73 4.99
N VAL A 230 -21.31 -16.23 5.16
CA VAL A 230 -20.06 -16.95 4.85
C VAL A 230 -19.88 -18.12 5.82
N GLN A 231 -20.04 -17.86 7.11
CA GLN A 231 -19.88 -18.88 8.16
C GLN A 231 -20.80 -20.08 7.92
N LYS A 232 -22.09 -19.85 7.64
CA LYS A 232 -23.09 -20.93 7.44
C LYS A 232 -22.92 -21.64 6.11
N SER A 233 -22.77 -20.90 5.01
CA SER A 233 -22.63 -21.48 3.67
C SER A 233 -21.32 -22.26 3.52
N GLY A 234 -20.23 -21.74 4.09
CA GLY A 234 -18.92 -22.39 4.11
C GLY A 234 -18.74 -23.43 5.22
N ARG A 235 -19.70 -23.54 6.17
CA ARG A 235 -19.59 -24.37 7.38
C ARG A 235 -18.30 -24.07 8.16
N MET A 236 -17.93 -22.79 8.18
CA MET A 236 -16.69 -22.36 8.81
C MET A 236 -16.77 -22.47 10.33
N LYS A 237 -15.68 -22.90 10.93
CA LYS A 237 -15.51 -22.95 12.39
C LYS A 237 -14.56 -21.85 12.84
N VAL A 238 -14.87 -21.20 13.94
CA VAL A 238 -13.94 -20.26 14.59
C VAL A 238 -12.76 -21.04 15.18
N PRO A 239 -11.47 -20.63 14.93
CA PRO A 239 -11.07 -19.42 14.23
C PRO A 239 -11.07 -19.55 12.70
N PHE A 240 -11.62 -18.55 11.99
CA PHE A 240 -11.55 -18.48 10.54
C PHE A 240 -11.51 -17.03 10.06
N GLY A 241 -11.02 -16.82 8.83
CA GLY A 241 -10.91 -15.52 8.21
C GLY A 241 -11.76 -15.36 6.95
N ILE A 242 -12.16 -14.12 6.68
CA ILE A 242 -12.77 -13.71 5.42
C ILE A 242 -11.89 -12.63 4.80
N ALA A 243 -11.42 -12.88 3.59
CA ALA A 243 -10.53 -11.98 2.85
C ALA A 243 -11.25 -11.34 1.67
N GLN A 244 -10.96 -10.08 1.39
CA GLN A 244 -11.49 -9.33 0.26
C GLN A 244 -10.43 -8.45 -0.36
N THR A 245 -10.47 -8.32 -1.68
CA THR A 245 -9.78 -7.25 -2.40
C THR A 245 -10.82 -6.39 -3.10
N GLY A 246 -10.64 -5.08 -3.11
CA GLY A 246 -11.60 -4.24 -3.82
C GLY A 246 -11.37 -2.75 -3.63
N LYS A 247 -12.06 -1.98 -4.46
CA LYS A 247 -12.00 -0.52 -4.42
C LYS A 247 -12.72 0.03 -3.21
N ALA A 248 -12.11 1.10 -2.66
CA ALA A 248 -12.68 1.97 -1.63
C ALA A 248 -12.51 3.43 -2.07
N PHE A 249 -13.31 4.32 -1.48
CA PHE A 249 -13.45 5.70 -1.94
C PHE A 249 -13.43 6.66 -0.74
N ARG A 250 -12.53 7.65 -0.77
CA ARG A 250 -12.47 8.69 0.26
C ARG A 250 -12.36 10.05 -0.40
N ASN A 251 -13.24 10.96 -0.05
CA ASN A 251 -13.25 12.31 -0.61
C ASN A 251 -12.09 13.14 -0.04
N GLU A 252 -10.87 12.68 -0.28
CA GLU A 252 -9.64 13.32 0.17
C GLU A 252 -9.53 14.73 -0.38
N ILE A 253 -9.40 15.72 0.50
CA ILE A 253 -9.25 17.13 0.14
C ILE A 253 -7.79 17.46 -0.14
N VAL A 254 -6.89 16.94 0.68
CA VAL A 254 -5.44 17.14 0.57
C VAL A 254 -4.80 15.87 0.07
N ALA A 255 -5.00 15.60 -1.22
CA ALA A 255 -4.34 14.48 -1.89
C ALA A 255 -2.93 14.87 -2.30
N ARG A 256 -1.94 14.19 -1.74
CA ARG A 256 -0.51 14.40 -2.00
C ARG A 256 0.20 13.07 -2.19
N GLN A 257 1.41 13.10 -2.71
CA GLN A 257 2.29 11.94 -2.78
C GLN A 257 1.85 10.87 -3.78
N PHE A 258 1.35 11.32 -4.97
CA PHE A 258 1.01 10.43 -6.08
C PHE A 258 -0.03 9.38 -5.64
N ILE A 259 0.17 8.10 -5.95
CA ILE A 259 -0.75 7.01 -5.61
C ILE A 259 -0.72 6.58 -4.13
N PHE A 260 0.03 7.27 -3.27
CA PHE A 260 0.02 6.97 -1.83
C PHE A 260 -1.29 7.39 -1.17
N ARG A 261 -1.89 8.52 -1.61
CA ARG A 261 -3.18 9.00 -1.10
C ARG A 261 -4.07 9.44 -2.25
N MET A 262 -5.08 8.64 -2.52
CA MET A 262 -6.00 8.81 -3.63
C MET A 262 -7.45 8.87 -3.15
N ARG A 263 -8.35 9.39 -4.01
CA ARG A 263 -9.80 9.41 -3.77
C ARG A 263 -10.47 8.08 -4.08
N GLU A 264 -9.92 7.34 -5.02
CA GLU A 264 -10.30 5.98 -5.40
C GLU A 264 -9.05 5.11 -5.30
N PHE A 265 -9.08 4.10 -4.43
CA PHE A 265 -7.94 3.23 -4.14
C PHE A 265 -8.41 1.78 -3.93
N GLU A 266 -7.50 0.87 -3.78
CA GLU A 266 -7.81 -0.55 -3.60
C GLU A 266 -7.17 -1.10 -2.32
N GLN A 267 -7.98 -1.82 -1.52
CA GLN A 267 -7.53 -2.52 -0.31
C GLN A 267 -7.49 -4.02 -0.56
N MET A 268 -6.53 -4.68 0.09
CA MET A 268 -6.46 -6.12 0.28
C MET A 268 -6.57 -6.36 1.78
N GLU A 269 -7.69 -6.94 2.21
CA GLU A 269 -8.09 -6.95 3.61
C GLU A 269 -8.56 -8.33 4.04
N MET A 270 -8.26 -8.71 5.28
CA MET A 270 -8.73 -9.94 5.91
C MET A 270 -9.19 -9.65 7.32
N GLN A 271 -10.38 -10.14 7.66
CA GLN A 271 -10.95 -10.13 9.01
C GLN A 271 -10.94 -11.55 9.57
N PHE A 272 -10.19 -11.76 10.63
CA PHE A 272 -10.01 -13.07 11.26
C PHE A 272 -10.82 -13.15 12.55
N PHE A 273 -11.81 -14.03 12.56
CA PHE A 273 -12.76 -14.20 13.66
C PHE A 273 -12.24 -15.24 14.65
N VAL A 274 -12.18 -14.87 15.92
CA VAL A 274 -11.63 -15.70 17.00
C VAL A 274 -12.56 -15.73 18.22
N ARG A 275 -12.34 -16.68 19.12
CA ARG A 275 -13.00 -16.68 20.44
C ARG A 275 -12.57 -15.45 21.23
N PRO A 276 -13.51 -14.81 21.97
CA PRO A 276 -13.13 -13.77 22.92
C PRO A 276 -12.05 -14.26 23.89
N GLY A 277 -10.97 -13.46 24.04
CA GLY A 277 -9.80 -13.83 24.84
C GLY A 277 -8.65 -14.51 24.07
N GLU A 278 -8.87 -14.91 22.81
CA GLU A 278 -7.82 -15.47 21.94
C GLU A 278 -7.28 -14.46 20.91
N GLU A 279 -7.83 -13.27 20.88
CA GLU A 279 -7.51 -12.23 19.88
C GLU A 279 -6.05 -11.79 19.92
N MET A 280 -5.45 -11.65 21.10
CA MET A 280 -4.06 -11.21 21.21
C MET A 280 -3.07 -12.23 20.66
N LYS A 281 -3.34 -13.52 20.84
CA LYS A 281 -2.51 -14.57 20.23
C LYS A 281 -2.58 -14.53 18.71
N SER A 282 -3.77 -14.33 18.18
CA SER A 282 -4.00 -14.23 16.73
C SER A 282 -3.43 -12.92 16.16
N TYR A 283 -3.50 -11.83 16.92
CA TYR A 283 -2.89 -10.53 16.57
C TYR A 283 -1.37 -10.68 16.39
N GLU A 284 -0.66 -11.23 17.36
CA GLU A 284 0.79 -11.43 17.26
C GLU A 284 1.16 -12.38 16.10
N TYR A 285 0.40 -13.45 15.91
CA TYR A 285 0.59 -14.37 14.79
C TYR A 285 0.47 -13.66 13.43
N TRP A 286 -0.58 -12.84 13.25
CA TRP A 286 -0.79 -12.12 11.99
C TRP A 286 0.24 -11.00 11.81
N LYS A 287 0.63 -10.30 12.86
CA LYS A 287 1.69 -9.27 12.84
C LYS A 287 2.99 -9.86 12.28
N GLU A 288 3.44 -10.99 12.79
CA GLU A 288 4.63 -11.67 12.27
C GLU A 288 4.44 -12.23 10.86
N THR A 289 3.32 -12.87 10.58
CA THR A 289 3.05 -13.48 9.28
C THR A 289 3.00 -12.44 8.17
N ARG A 290 2.40 -11.28 8.44
CA ARG A 290 2.34 -10.19 7.46
C ARG A 290 3.72 -9.61 7.18
N LEU A 291 4.54 -9.40 8.20
CA LEU A 291 5.92 -8.95 7.98
C LEU A 291 6.74 -9.95 7.14
N LYS A 292 6.62 -11.26 7.42
CA LYS A 292 7.29 -12.30 6.61
C LYS A 292 6.85 -12.24 5.14
N TRP A 293 5.56 -12.03 4.88
CA TRP A 293 5.05 -11.86 3.52
C TRP A 293 5.68 -10.66 2.81
N HIS A 294 5.78 -9.51 3.46
CA HIS A 294 6.47 -8.34 2.90
C HIS A 294 7.94 -8.62 2.60
N LEU A 295 8.63 -9.26 3.54
CA LEU A 295 10.06 -9.59 3.40
C LEU A 295 10.33 -10.60 2.27
N SER A 296 9.38 -11.49 1.97
CA SER A 296 9.50 -12.49 0.90
C SER A 296 9.66 -11.85 -0.49
N LEU A 297 9.25 -10.60 -0.67
CA LEU A 297 9.42 -9.84 -1.91
C LEU A 297 10.83 -9.27 -2.10
N GLY A 298 11.69 -9.32 -1.08
CA GLY A 298 13.09 -8.92 -1.21
C GLY A 298 13.33 -7.41 -1.35
N LEU A 299 12.42 -6.57 -0.85
CA LEU A 299 12.53 -5.11 -0.93
C LEU A 299 13.47 -4.48 0.13
N GLY A 300 14.22 -5.30 0.87
CA GLY A 300 15.12 -4.86 1.95
C GLY A 300 14.43 -4.79 3.32
N LYS A 301 14.97 -5.52 4.31
CA LYS A 301 14.41 -5.55 5.68
C LYS A 301 14.45 -4.18 6.34
N GLU A 302 15.46 -3.39 6.04
CA GLU A 302 15.67 -2.02 6.55
C GLU A 302 14.58 -1.04 6.12
N ASN A 303 13.80 -1.37 5.09
CA ASN A 303 12.69 -0.55 4.63
C ASN A 303 11.39 -0.79 5.40
N TYR A 304 11.36 -1.72 6.35
CA TYR A 304 10.18 -2.03 7.15
C TYR A 304 10.43 -1.81 8.64
N ARG A 305 9.41 -1.33 9.33
CA ARG A 305 9.38 -1.30 10.80
C ARG A 305 7.96 -1.43 11.31
N PHE A 306 7.80 -1.89 12.55
CA PHE A 306 6.53 -1.79 13.25
C PHE A 306 6.40 -0.42 13.91
N HIS A 307 5.18 0.08 13.89
CA HIS A 307 4.75 1.24 14.65
C HIS A 307 3.51 0.84 15.46
N ASP A 308 3.71 0.55 16.74
CA ASP A 308 2.60 0.23 17.65
C ASP A 308 1.89 1.53 18.05
N HIS A 309 0.54 1.53 18.01
CA HIS A 309 -0.26 2.71 18.34
C HIS A 309 -0.35 2.91 19.84
N GLU A 310 0.16 4.03 20.34
CA GLU A 310 0.04 4.41 21.76
C GLU A 310 -1.42 4.78 22.13
N LYS A 311 -2.15 5.39 21.19
CA LYS A 311 -3.54 5.76 21.33
C LYS A 311 -4.42 4.89 20.44
N LEU A 312 -5.07 3.91 21.05
CA LEU A 312 -5.96 3.00 20.34
C LEU A 312 -7.29 3.67 19.96
N ALA A 313 -7.84 3.27 18.84
CA ALA A 313 -9.23 3.58 18.51
C ALA A 313 -10.19 2.90 19.52
N HIS A 314 -11.36 3.46 19.72
CA HIS A 314 -12.33 2.97 20.72
C HIS A 314 -12.79 1.52 20.50
N TYR A 315 -12.60 0.98 19.31
CA TYR A 315 -12.95 -0.37 18.93
C TYR A 315 -11.80 -1.38 19.04
N ALA A 316 -10.58 -0.92 19.34
CA ALA A 316 -9.38 -1.78 19.33
C ALA A 316 -8.78 -1.90 20.72
N ASN A 317 -8.26 -3.11 21.05
CA ASN A 317 -7.43 -3.34 22.23
C ASN A 317 -5.94 -3.52 21.90
N ALA A 318 -5.59 -3.64 20.61
CA ALA A 318 -4.23 -3.56 20.08
C ALA A 318 -4.26 -3.08 18.63
N ALA A 319 -3.27 -2.28 18.24
CA ALA A 319 -3.09 -1.83 16.86
C ALA A 319 -1.60 -1.59 16.57
N ALA A 320 -1.15 -2.01 15.40
CA ALA A 320 0.18 -1.71 14.89
C ALA A 320 0.12 -1.54 13.38
N ASP A 321 1.00 -0.67 12.87
CA ASP A 321 1.26 -0.57 11.44
C ASP A 321 2.58 -1.23 11.09
N ILE A 322 2.62 -1.91 9.94
CA ILE A 322 3.86 -2.14 9.22
C ILE A 322 4.09 -0.89 8.38
N GLU A 323 5.05 -0.07 8.78
CA GLU A 323 5.48 1.09 8.02
C GLU A 323 6.55 0.70 7.01
N PHE A 324 6.53 1.38 5.85
CA PHE A 324 7.53 1.25 4.81
C PHE A 324 8.24 2.58 4.56
N ASN A 325 9.54 2.52 4.24
CA ASN A 325 10.37 3.67 3.93
C ASN A 325 10.17 4.11 2.47
N PHE A 326 9.10 4.88 2.23
CA PHE A 326 8.84 5.50 0.93
C PHE A 326 9.87 6.60 0.61
N PRO A 327 9.93 7.13 -0.63
CA PRO A 327 10.81 8.26 -0.96
C PRO A 327 10.61 9.51 -0.09
N PHE A 328 9.48 9.62 0.60
CA PHE A 328 9.12 10.70 1.54
C PHE A 328 9.15 10.26 3.01
N GLY A 329 9.85 9.16 3.33
CA GLY A 329 10.03 8.61 4.67
C GLY A 329 9.08 7.49 5.05
N PHE A 330 9.22 7.00 6.29
CA PHE A 330 8.39 5.93 6.81
C PHE A 330 6.92 6.35 6.91
N LYS A 331 6.05 5.55 6.32
CA LYS A 331 4.59 5.70 6.38
C LYS A 331 3.92 4.34 6.41
N GLU A 332 2.72 4.30 6.94
CA GLU A 332 1.84 3.14 6.99
C GLU A 332 1.70 2.47 5.62
N LEU A 333 1.99 1.17 5.57
CA LEU A 333 1.77 0.31 4.42
C LEU A 333 0.65 -0.69 4.69
N GLU A 334 0.64 -1.34 5.86
CA GLU A 334 -0.37 -2.31 6.29
C GLU A 334 -0.71 -2.11 7.76
N GLY A 335 -2.00 -2.01 8.10
CA GLY A 335 -2.51 -1.99 9.46
C GLY A 335 -2.84 -3.39 9.96
N ILE A 336 -2.51 -3.70 11.22
CA ILE A 336 -2.91 -4.91 11.92
C ILE A 336 -3.59 -4.48 13.21
N HIS A 337 -4.87 -4.83 13.38
CA HIS A 337 -5.69 -4.36 14.48
C HIS A 337 -6.44 -5.51 15.17
N SER A 338 -6.47 -5.52 16.48
CA SER A 338 -7.41 -6.30 17.26
C SER A 338 -8.64 -5.44 17.56
N ARG A 339 -9.73 -5.67 16.82
CA ARG A 339 -10.95 -4.83 16.81
C ARG A 339 -12.00 -5.25 17.83
N THR A 340 -11.74 -6.30 18.60
CA THR A 340 -12.69 -6.90 19.53
C THR A 340 -13.99 -7.35 18.83
N ASP A 341 -15.15 -7.22 19.45
CA ASP A 341 -16.47 -7.52 18.89
C ASP A 341 -17.26 -6.29 18.44
N PHE A 342 -16.58 -5.12 18.39
CA PHE A 342 -17.22 -3.83 18.19
C PHE A 342 -18.08 -3.76 16.94
N ASP A 343 -17.52 -4.11 15.76
CA ASP A 343 -18.24 -4.01 14.50
C ASP A 343 -19.44 -4.95 14.42
N LEU A 344 -19.29 -6.21 14.85
CA LEU A 344 -20.38 -7.17 14.84
C LEU A 344 -21.50 -6.76 15.81
N LYS A 345 -21.17 -6.27 17.01
CA LYS A 345 -22.14 -5.75 17.96
C LYS A 345 -22.86 -4.49 17.45
N ALA A 346 -22.14 -3.59 16.83
CA ALA A 346 -22.76 -2.40 16.21
C ALA A 346 -23.77 -2.81 15.13
N HIS A 347 -23.43 -3.79 14.28
CA HIS A 347 -24.36 -4.30 13.29
C HIS A 347 -25.53 -5.10 13.92
N GLU A 348 -25.33 -5.81 15.04
CA GLU A 348 -26.44 -6.42 15.81
C GLU A 348 -27.44 -5.35 16.28
N GLU A 349 -26.94 -4.29 16.89
CA GLU A 349 -27.76 -3.19 17.42
C GLU A 349 -28.58 -2.52 16.31
N TYR A 350 -27.95 -2.11 15.24
CA TYR A 350 -28.62 -1.39 14.14
C TYR A 350 -29.53 -2.27 13.28
N SER A 351 -29.26 -3.57 13.17
CA SER A 351 -30.08 -4.50 12.38
C SER A 351 -31.16 -5.20 13.19
N GLY A 352 -31.05 -5.26 14.52
CA GLY A 352 -31.86 -6.10 15.38
C GLY A 352 -31.64 -7.61 15.20
N ARG A 353 -30.58 -8.01 14.47
CA ARG A 353 -30.27 -9.42 14.18
C ARG A 353 -29.01 -9.85 14.91
N LYS A 354 -29.01 -11.03 15.50
CA LYS A 354 -27.85 -11.60 16.17
C LYS A 354 -26.79 -12.00 15.15
N LEU A 355 -25.56 -11.54 15.32
CA LEU A 355 -24.38 -11.91 14.57
C LEU A 355 -23.43 -12.79 15.42
N GLN A 356 -24.00 -13.81 16.06
CA GLN A 356 -23.32 -14.68 17.00
C GLN A 356 -22.93 -16.00 16.32
N TYR A 357 -21.81 -16.55 16.72
CA TYR A 357 -21.36 -17.88 16.38
C TYR A 357 -21.78 -18.86 17.48
N PHE A 358 -22.40 -19.99 17.12
CA PHE A 358 -22.59 -21.10 18.03
C PHE A 358 -21.36 -21.99 18.04
N ASP A 359 -20.70 -22.06 19.18
CA ASP A 359 -19.51 -22.89 19.35
C ASP A 359 -19.92 -24.25 19.90
N PRO A 360 -19.81 -25.34 19.09
CA PRO A 360 -20.21 -26.67 19.52
C PRO A 360 -19.30 -27.28 20.60
N GLU A 361 -18.06 -26.77 20.75
CA GLU A 361 -17.14 -27.26 21.79
C GLU A 361 -17.49 -26.66 23.16
N LEU A 362 -17.87 -25.38 23.20
CA LEU A 362 -18.29 -24.70 24.42
C LEU A 362 -19.78 -24.85 24.70
N ASN A 363 -20.57 -25.29 23.71
CA ASN A 363 -22.03 -25.33 23.73
C ASN A 363 -22.67 -23.99 24.08
N GLU A 364 -22.10 -22.88 23.54
CA GLU A 364 -22.59 -21.53 23.78
C GLU A 364 -22.54 -20.66 22.53
N ASN A 365 -23.27 -19.53 22.56
CA ASN A 365 -23.22 -18.51 21.53
C ASN A 365 -22.41 -17.31 22.02
N TYR A 366 -21.54 -16.78 21.16
CA TYR A 366 -20.84 -15.54 21.40
C TYR A 366 -20.68 -14.71 20.13
N VAL A 367 -20.47 -13.42 20.28
CA VAL A 367 -19.99 -12.54 19.19
C VAL A 367 -18.47 -12.72 19.10
N PRO A 368 -17.93 -13.20 17.97
CA PRO A 368 -16.49 -13.36 17.84
C PRO A 368 -15.72 -12.05 17.97
N TYR A 369 -14.51 -12.12 18.49
CA TYR A 369 -13.54 -11.04 18.37
C TYR A 369 -12.85 -11.10 17.01
N VAL A 370 -12.35 -9.96 16.55
CA VAL A 370 -11.82 -9.81 15.19
C VAL A 370 -10.39 -9.32 15.23
N VAL A 371 -9.53 -9.96 14.45
CA VAL A 371 -8.20 -9.46 14.12
C VAL A 371 -8.17 -9.11 12.64
N GLU A 372 -7.89 -7.86 12.36
CA GLU A 372 -7.82 -7.29 11.01
C GLU A 372 -6.38 -7.24 10.50
N THR A 373 -6.20 -7.51 9.21
CA THR A 373 -5.03 -7.10 8.44
C THR A 373 -5.50 -6.37 7.18
N SER A 374 -5.01 -5.16 6.95
CA SER A 374 -5.43 -4.34 5.82
C SER A 374 -4.25 -3.64 5.18
N VAL A 375 -3.95 -3.99 3.92
CA VAL A 375 -2.88 -3.39 3.12
C VAL A 375 -3.44 -2.64 1.93
N GLY A 376 -2.98 -1.40 1.73
CA GLY A 376 -3.31 -0.64 0.53
C GLY A 376 -2.58 -1.19 -0.70
N LEU A 377 -3.32 -1.72 -1.69
CA LEU A 377 -2.71 -2.27 -2.91
C LEU A 377 -1.91 -1.20 -3.67
N ASP A 378 -2.40 0.02 -3.72
CA ASP A 378 -1.75 1.15 -4.39
C ASP A 378 -0.49 1.60 -3.64
N ARG A 379 -0.50 1.58 -2.30
CA ARG A 379 0.69 1.81 -1.47
C ARG A 379 1.72 0.70 -1.67
N MET A 380 1.27 -0.55 -1.73
CA MET A 380 2.15 -1.68 -2.03
C MET A 380 2.77 -1.58 -3.42
N PHE A 381 1.99 -1.16 -4.43
CA PHE A 381 2.50 -0.86 -5.77
C PHE A 381 3.61 0.20 -5.71
N LEU A 382 3.37 1.31 -5.00
CA LEU A 382 4.36 2.38 -4.86
C LEU A 382 5.63 1.90 -4.15
N ALA A 383 5.51 1.10 -3.08
CA ALA A 383 6.64 0.54 -2.34
C ALA A 383 7.52 -0.33 -3.26
N VAL A 384 6.89 -1.26 -3.99
CA VAL A 384 7.59 -2.14 -4.96
C VAL A 384 8.24 -1.31 -6.06
N PHE A 385 7.50 -0.39 -6.66
CA PHE A 385 7.96 0.38 -7.81
C PHE A 385 9.11 1.33 -7.46
N ALA A 386 8.96 2.10 -6.39
CA ALA A 386 9.95 3.07 -5.97
C ALA A 386 11.29 2.42 -5.53
N THR A 387 11.21 1.27 -4.84
CA THR A 387 12.42 0.54 -4.42
C THR A 387 13.12 -0.12 -5.60
N SER A 388 12.34 -0.56 -6.59
CA SER A 388 12.86 -1.25 -7.77
C SER A 388 13.50 -0.34 -8.79
N LEU A 389 13.16 0.96 -8.82
CA LEU A 389 13.70 1.91 -9.79
C LEU A 389 15.10 2.36 -9.39
N GLN A 390 16.09 2.03 -10.21
CA GLN A 390 17.51 2.30 -9.96
C GLN A 390 18.18 2.88 -11.20
N GLU A 391 19.17 3.74 -10.98
CA GLU A 391 20.13 4.16 -11.98
C GLU A 391 21.49 3.52 -11.67
N GLU A 392 22.03 2.78 -12.60
CA GLU A 392 23.29 2.07 -12.46
C GLU A 392 24.35 2.64 -13.41
N THR A 393 25.55 2.85 -12.90
CA THR A 393 26.73 3.18 -13.72
C THR A 393 27.40 1.89 -14.12
N LEU A 394 27.63 1.73 -15.42
CA LEU A 394 28.28 0.55 -15.99
C LEU A 394 29.80 0.71 -16.03
N GLU A 395 30.51 -0.40 -16.31
CA GLU A 395 31.97 -0.42 -16.38
C GLU A 395 32.54 0.54 -17.43
N ASP A 396 31.81 0.80 -18.51
CA ASP A 396 32.18 1.75 -19.57
C ASP A 396 31.87 3.23 -19.23
N GLY A 397 31.37 3.50 -18.00
CA GLY A 397 30.99 4.81 -17.53
C GLY A 397 29.61 5.29 -18.00
N SER A 398 28.91 4.52 -18.85
CA SER A 398 27.54 4.82 -19.23
C SER A 398 26.55 4.52 -18.08
N THR A 399 25.37 5.14 -18.10
CA THR A 399 24.32 4.86 -17.14
C THR A 399 23.18 4.04 -17.75
N ARG A 400 22.51 3.24 -16.93
CA ARG A 400 21.24 2.62 -17.29
C ARG A 400 20.19 2.84 -16.21
N THR A 401 18.99 3.17 -16.63
CA THR A 401 17.81 3.08 -15.78
C THR A 401 17.29 1.65 -15.82
N VAL A 402 17.09 1.06 -14.66
CA VAL A 402 16.59 -0.32 -14.53
C VAL A 402 15.52 -0.37 -13.45
N LEU A 403 14.42 -1.06 -13.77
CA LEU A 403 13.34 -1.33 -12.82
C LEU A 403 13.48 -2.77 -12.32
N LYS A 404 14.17 -2.97 -11.19
CA LYS A 404 14.47 -4.30 -10.61
C LYS A 404 13.28 -4.88 -9.85
N LEU A 405 12.13 -4.97 -10.50
CA LEU A 405 10.96 -5.63 -9.91
C LEU A 405 11.28 -7.07 -9.49
N PRO A 406 10.76 -7.55 -8.34
CA PRO A 406 10.71 -8.97 -8.06
C PRO A 406 10.15 -9.71 -9.28
N ALA A 407 10.85 -10.73 -9.78
CA ALA A 407 10.50 -11.38 -11.06
C ALA A 407 9.07 -11.93 -11.07
N VAL A 408 8.58 -12.39 -9.90
CA VAL A 408 7.20 -12.83 -9.70
C VAL A 408 6.17 -11.74 -9.98
N LEU A 409 6.52 -10.46 -9.74
CA LEU A 409 5.62 -9.30 -9.91
C LEU A 409 5.77 -8.63 -11.27
N ALA A 410 6.83 -8.91 -12.04
CA ALA A 410 7.10 -8.26 -13.32
C ALA A 410 5.89 -8.35 -14.28
N PRO A 411 5.48 -7.25 -14.93
CA PRO A 411 4.37 -7.25 -15.90
C PRO A 411 4.59 -8.20 -17.07
N THR A 412 5.78 -8.14 -17.64
CA THR A 412 6.24 -9.02 -18.73
C THR A 412 7.34 -9.91 -18.17
N LYS A 413 7.23 -11.25 -18.37
CA LYS A 413 8.19 -12.21 -17.80
C LYS A 413 9.42 -12.40 -18.69
N ALA A 414 9.23 -12.32 -19.99
CA ALA A 414 10.31 -12.40 -20.96
C ALA A 414 10.04 -11.55 -22.20
N ALA A 415 11.09 -11.07 -22.86
CA ALA A 415 11.01 -10.44 -24.17
C ALA A 415 11.84 -11.25 -25.18
N VAL A 416 11.25 -11.59 -26.33
CA VAL A 416 11.92 -12.33 -27.41
C VAL A 416 12.32 -11.37 -28.51
N LEU A 417 13.62 -11.35 -28.80
CA LEU A 417 14.30 -10.33 -29.60
C LEU A 417 15.07 -11.00 -30.75
N PRO A 418 14.61 -10.99 -32.01
CA PRO A 418 15.44 -11.47 -33.11
C PRO A 418 16.64 -10.54 -33.30
N LEU A 419 17.84 -11.07 -33.44
CA LEU A 419 19.07 -10.27 -33.61
C LEU A 419 18.93 -9.29 -34.79
N VAL A 420 18.41 -9.80 -35.92
CA VAL A 420 18.10 -9.00 -37.12
C VAL A 420 16.69 -9.35 -37.64
N LYS A 421 16.12 -8.46 -38.48
CA LYS A 421 14.77 -8.58 -39.04
C LYS A 421 14.71 -9.44 -40.31
N LYS A 422 15.57 -10.43 -40.48
CA LYS A 422 15.71 -11.28 -41.66
C LYS A 422 16.21 -12.65 -41.28
N ASP A 423 16.46 -13.46 -42.28
CA ASP A 423 17.14 -14.76 -42.19
C ASP A 423 16.36 -15.79 -41.33
N GLY A 424 15.02 -15.68 -41.25
CA GLY A 424 14.17 -16.60 -40.48
C GLY A 424 14.15 -16.37 -38.97
N LEU A 425 14.92 -15.40 -38.44
CA LEU A 425 14.97 -15.13 -36.99
C LEU A 425 13.68 -14.59 -36.42
N PRO A 426 12.94 -13.67 -37.09
CA PRO A 426 11.63 -13.22 -36.63
C PRO A 426 10.62 -14.37 -36.52
N GLU A 427 10.61 -15.29 -37.47
CA GLU A 427 9.71 -16.44 -37.51
C GLU A 427 9.95 -17.39 -36.33
N ILE A 428 11.23 -17.69 -36.01
CA ILE A 428 11.59 -18.48 -34.83
C ILE A 428 11.18 -17.73 -33.54
N SER A 429 11.48 -16.45 -33.46
CA SER A 429 11.09 -15.62 -32.31
C SER A 429 9.58 -15.69 -32.06
N ARG A 430 8.77 -15.62 -33.12
CA ARG A 430 7.31 -15.76 -33.02
C ARG A 430 6.89 -17.15 -32.55
N LYS A 431 7.54 -18.23 -32.99
CA LYS A 431 7.28 -19.59 -32.50
C LYS A 431 7.57 -19.73 -31.01
N ILE A 432 8.66 -19.15 -30.52
CA ILE A 432 9.00 -19.14 -29.09
C ILE A 432 7.91 -18.40 -28.30
N ILE A 433 7.40 -17.27 -28.80
CA ILE A 433 6.31 -16.55 -28.17
C ILE A 433 5.03 -17.37 -28.15
N GLU A 434 4.66 -18.01 -29.28
CA GLU A 434 3.48 -18.86 -29.38
C GLU A 434 3.50 -20.01 -28.35
N ASP A 435 4.68 -20.52 -27.99
CA ASP A 435 4.83 -21.52 -26.94
C ASP A 435 4.73 -20.92 -25.52
N LEU A 436 5.48 -19.84 -25.26
CA LEU A 436 5.57 -19.26 -23.91
C LEU A 436 4.33 -18.47 -23.46
N LYS A 437 3.53 -17.92 -24.37
CA LYS A 437 2.37 -17.08 -24.06
C LYS A 437 1.25 -17.79 -23.30
N TRP A 438 1.24 -19.10 -23.28
CA TRP A 438 0.25 -19.89 -22.52
C TRP A 438 0.48 -19.80 -21.02
N ASP A 439 1.72 -19.56 -20.60
CA ASP A 439 2.11 -19.52 -19.20
C ASP A 439 2.52 -18.12 -18.73
N PHE A 440 3.02 -17.28 -19.65
CA PHE A 440 3.63 -16.00 -19.30
C PHE A 440 3.20 -14.87 -20.22
N ASN A 441 3.15 -13.65 -19.68
CA ASN A 441 3.15 -12.45 -20.50
C ASN A 441 4.54 -12.28 -21.11
N VAL A 442 4.62 -12.40 -22.46
CA VAL A 442 5.85 -12.25 -23.23
C VAL A 442 5.74 -11.13 -24.25
N ALA A 443 6.82 -10.39 -24.43
CA ALA A 443 6.91 -9.31 -25.41
C ALA A 443 7.75 -9.72 -26.62
N TYR A 444 7.45 -9.08 -27.75
CA TYR A 444 8.27 -9.13 -28.97
C TYR A 444 8.80 -7.73 -29.30
N ASP A 445 10.08 -7.61 -29.60
CA ASP A 445 10.64 -6.35 -30.07
C ASP A 445 11.75 -6.60 -31.11
N GLU A 446 11.63 -5.92 -32.26
CA GLU A 446 12.59 -5.97 -33.35
C GLU A 446 13.03 -4.56 -33.79
N LYS A 447 12.60 -3.51 -33.07
CA LYS A 447 12.93 -2.12 -33.41
C LYS A 447 14.27 -1.73 -32.78
N ASP A 448 15.16 -1.14 -33.55
CA ASP A 448 16.50 -0.70 -33.15
C ASP A 448 17.53 -1.84 -32.95
N ALA A 449 18.76 -1.50 -32.58
CA ALA A 449 19.80 -2.45 -32.21
C ALA A 449 19.45 -3.19 -30.91
N VAL A 450 19.91 -4.44 -30.79
CA VAL A 450 19.59 -5.32 -29.63
C VAL A 450 19.94 -4.70 -28.28
N GLY A 451 21.04 -3.95 -28.18
CA GLY A 451 21.42 -3.26 -26.94
C GLY A 451 20.39 -2.20 -26.50
N ARG A 452 19.78 -1.45 -27.44
CA ARG A 452 18.69 -0.49 -27.13
C ARG A 452 17.42 -1.22 -26.69
N ARG A 453 17.13 -2.37 -27.27
CA ARG A 453 15.98 -3.20 -26.86
C ARG A 453 16.17 -3.75 -25.45
N TYR A 454 17.38 -4.19 -25.08
CA TYR A 454 17.69 -4.58 -23.70
C TYR A 454 17.44 -3.44 -22.72
N ARG A 455 17.92 -2.21 -23.03
CA ARG A 455 17.69 -1.04 -22.17
C ARG A 455 16.21 -0.74 -21.97
N ARG A 456 15.42 -0.87 -23.02
CA ARG A 456 13.98 -0.69 -22.98
C ARG A 456 13.30 -1.73 -22.07
N GLN A 457 13.72 -2.99 -22.14
CA GLN A 457 13.22 -4.05 -21.29
C GLN A 457 13.72 -3.93 -19.83
N ASP A 458 14.95 -3.47 -19.62
CA ASP A 458 15.48 -3.14 -18.28
C ASP A 458 14.62 -2.06 -17.60
N ALA A 459 14.26 -1.00 -18.33
CA ALA A 459 13.41 0.08 -17.82
C ALA A 459 11.94 -0.34 -17.58
N LEU A 460 11.43 -1.33 -18.32
CA LEU A 460 10.10 -1.92 -18.12
C LEU A 460 10.07 -2.95 -16.97
N GLY A 461 11.23 -3.39 -16.48
CA GLY A 461 11.31 -4.38 -15.42
C GLY A 461 11.17 -5.83 -15.89
N THR A 462 11.36 -6.12 -17.19
CA THR A 462 11.31 -7.48 -17.73
C THR A 462 12.54 -8.29 -17.27
N PRO A 463 12.37 -9.40 -16.53
CA PRO A 463 13.50 -10.12 -15.93
C PRO A 463 14.38 -10.83 -16.97
N PHE A 464 13.82 -11.25 -18.11
CA PHE A 464 14.54 -12.01 -19.12
C PHE A 464 14.41 -11.39 -20.52
N CYS A 465 15.53 -11.31 -21.24
CA CYS A 465 15.54 -11.05 -22.67
C CYS A 465 16.12 -12.27 -23.39
N ILE A 466 15.36 -12.82 -24.34
CA ILE A 466 15.71 -13.98 -25.14
C ILE A 466 16.10 -13.50 -26.53
N THR A 467 17.37 -13.67 -26.92
CA THR A 467 17.85 -13.26 -28.24
C THR A 467 17.97 -14.48 -29.15
N VAL A 468 17.28 -14.40 -30.28
CA VAL A 468 17.31 -15.36 -31.36
C VAL A 468 18.30 -14.84 -32.40
N ASP A 469 19.34 -15.61 -32.68
CA ASP A 469 20.45 -15.26 -33.58
C ASP A 469 20.72 -16.35 -34.64
N HIS A 470 21.76 -16.19 -35.46
CA HIS A 470 22.04 -17.13 -36.54
C HIS A 470 22.44 -18.54 -36.03
N GLN A 471 23.06 -18.64 -34.85
CA GLN A 471 23.39 -19.93 -34.24
C GLN A 471 22.10 -20.69 -33.85
N THR A 472 21.03 -19.99 -33.55
CA THR A 472 19.72 -20.61 -33.27
C THR A 472 19.23 -21.47 -34.45
N LEU A 473 19.57 -21.09 -35.69
CA LEU A 473 19.21 -21.85 -36.89
C LEU A 473 19.93 -23.19 -36.99
N GLU A 474 21.09 -23.30 -36.35
CA GLU A 474 21.97 -24.47 -36.45
C GLU A 474 21.71 -25.48 -35.34
N ASP A 475 21.48 -25.01 -34.11
CA ASP A 475 21.48 -25.87 -32.91
C ASP A 475 20.25 -25.68 -31.98
N GLU A 476 19.25 -24.89 -32.40
CA GLU A 476 18.03 -24.61 -31.63
C GLU A 476 18.30 -24.01 -30.23
N THR A 477 19.44 -23.32 -30.06
CA THR A 477 19.75 -22.59 -28.83
C THR A 477 19.53 -21.11 -28.99
N VAL A 478 19.28 -20.41 -27.87
CA VAL A 478 19.09 -18.95 -27.80
C VAL A 478 19.93 -18.38 -26.67
N THR A 479 20.19 -17.07 -26.73
CA THR A 479 20.81 -16.37 -25.60
C THR A 479 19.72 -15.85 -24.67
N ILE A 480 19.73 -16.26 -23.40
CA ILE A 480 18.92 -15.68 -22.34
C ILE A 480 19.76 -14.69 -21.53
N ARG A 481 19.29 -13.44 -21.43
CA ARG A 481 19.94 -12.39 -20.65
C ARG A 481 19.10 -12.06 -19.41
N HIS A 482 19.75 -12.08 -18.26
CA HIS A 482 19.16 -11.71 -16.97
C HIS A 482 19.25 -10.19 -16.76
N ARG A 483 18.12 -9.52 -16.45
CA ARG A 483 18.04 -8.08 -16.23
C ARG A 483 19.00 -7.60 -15.13
N ASP A 484 19.01 -8.27 -13.98
CA ASP A 484 19.66 -7.77 -12.77
C ASP A 484 21.18 -7.88 -12.82
N THR A 485 21.68 -8.93 -13.41
CA THR A 485 23.12 -9.21 -13.54
C THR A 485 23.71 -8.88 -14.90
N MET A 486 22.87 -8.67 -15.91
CA MET A 486 23.21 -8.59 -17.34
C MET A 486 23.91 -9.84 -17.89
N LYS A 487 24.04 -10.90 -17.08
CA LYS A 487 24.64 -12.17 -17.52
C LYS A 487 23.82 -12.75 -18.66
N GLN A 488 24.53 -13.33 -19.62
CA GLN A 488 23.96 -13.98 -20.79
C GLN A 488 24.43 -15.45 -20.80
N ASP A 489 23.46 -16.35 -20.88
CA ASP A 489 23.69 -17.78 -20.95
C ASP A 489 23.09 -18.32 -22.25
N ARG A 490 23.77 -19.30 -22.88
CA ARG A 490 23.26 -20.01 -24.04
C ARG A 490 22.49 -21.24 -23.59
N VAL A 491 21.22 -21.35 -24.00
CA VAL A 491 20.29 -22.40 -23.56
C VAL A 491 19.46 -22.93 -24.73
N LYS A 492 18.94 -24.14 -24.62
CA LYS A 492 18.03 -24.69 -25.63
C LYS A 492 16.67 -24.00 -25.54
N ILE A 493 15.99 -23.83 -26.67
CA ILE A 493 14.62 -23.27 -26.71
C ILE A 493 13.69 -24.07 -25.80
N THR A 494 13.84 -25.39 -25.76
CA THR A 494 13.02 -26.29 -24.92
C THR A 494 13.19 -26.12 -23.42
N GLU A 495 14.26 -25.46 -22.95
CA GLU A 495 14.55 -25.21 -21.54
C GLU A 495 13.97 -23.87 -21.05
N LEU A 496 13.60 -22.97 -21.97
CA LEU A 496 13.18 -21.60 -21.62
C LEU A 496 12.02 -21.56 -20.62
N ARG A 497 11.00 -22.37 -20.84
CA ARG A 497 9.82 -22.43 -19.94
C ARG A 497 10.22 -22.72 -18.50
N ALA A 498 11.02 -23.76 -18.29
CA ALA A 498 11.45 -24.18 -16.96
C ALA A 498 12.35 -23.11 -16.29
N ILE A 499 13.25 -22.47 -17.04
CA ILE A 499 14.12 -21.42 -16.53
C ILE A 499 13.28 -20.21 -16.07
N ILE A 500 12.36 -19.76 -16.90
CA ILE A 500 11.50 -18.61 -16.58
C ILE A 500 10.61 -18.95 -15.38
N GLU A 501 9.93 -20.10 -15.41
CA GLU A 501 9.02 -20.52 -14.35
C GLU A 501 9.71 -20.59 -12.99
N ASN A 502 10.94 -21.10 -12.93
CA ASN A 502 11.69 -21.17 -11.68
C ASN A 502 11.83 -19.81 -10.99
N GLU A 503 12.06 -18.74 -11.75
CA GLU A 503 12.29 -17.39 -11.24
C GLU A 503 10.98 -16.61 -10.99
N VAL A 504 9.92 -16.87 -11.78
CA VAL A 504 8.66 -16.10 -11.70
C VAL A 504 7.57 -16.80 -10.91
N SER A 505 7.79 -18.04 -10.44
CA SER A 505 6.81 -18.84 -9.72
C SER A 505 6.44 -18.22 -8.37
N MET A 506 5.16 -17.91 -8.19
CA MET A 506 4.64 -17.45 -6.89
C MET A 506 4.92 -18.46 -5.77
N LYS A 507 4.88 -19.77 -6.08
CA LYS A 507 5.22 -20.83 -5.12
C LYS A 507 6.64 -20.66 -4.61
N ASN A 508 7.63 -20.52 -5.51
CA ASN A 508 9.05 -20.42 -5.15
C ASN A 508 9.33 -19.15 -4.33
N TRP A 509 8.61 -18.06 -4.59
CA TRP A 509 8.72 -16.83 -3.82
C TRP A 509 8.06 -16.93 -2.44
N LEU A 510 6.85 -17.49 -2.35
CA LEU A 510 6.15 -17.67 -1.08
C LEU A 510 6.83 -18.70 -0.17
N MET A 511 7.57 -19.67 -0.72
CA MET A 511 8.39 -20.58 0.09
C MET A 511 9.56 -19.90 0.81
N LYS A 512 9.84 -18.61 0.54
CA LYS A 512 10.83 -17.81 1.28
C LYS A 512 10.25 -17.18 2.56
N MET A 513 8.92 -17.26 2.78
CA MET A 513 8.27 -16.84 4.03
C MET A 513 8.66 -17.76 5.20
#